data_b9350859374914a4b6f80431e9384721
#
_entry.id   b9350859374914a4b6f80431e9384721
#
_cell.length_a   1.000
_cell.length_b   1.000
_cell.length_c   1.000
_cell.angle_alpha   90.00
_cell.angle_beta   90.00
_cell.angle_gamma   90.00
#
_symmetry.space_group_name_H-M   'P 1'
#
loop_
_entity.id
_entity.type
_entity.pdbx_description
1 polymer ?
#
loop_
_entity_poly.entity_id
_entity_poly.type
_entity_poly.pdbx_seq_one_letter_code
_entity_poly.pdbx_strand_id
1 'polypeptide(L)'
;MKIKFKQSNIKVAIASAIMVGSVSFSSAGYAATLTVNAVIGEACVIDASTTMSFSGYNATTTHAAGNGGVNLVKSANIGSLCNAGTTALINMNKGLNGAGADAAPTRKLAISGAAADAPKLNYNLYKDDGYNFVFGIGGSGGVTDAGGLSLVADGNSNNVTVYGSIPKGQLVPTGTYTDTINVTITY
;
A
#
# COMPACT_ATOMS: atom_id res chain seq x y z
N MET A 1 -13.05 -32.05 -12.59
CA MET A 1 -12.29 -32.93 -11.69
C MET A 1 -13.29 -33.76 -10.89
N LYS A 2 -13.41 -35.08 -11.20
CA LYS A 2 -14.37 -35.98 -10.54
C LYS A 2 -13.66 -36.67 -9.38
N ILE A 3 -14.10 -36.40 -8.16
CA ILE A 3 -13.59 -37.06 -6.94
C ILE A 3 -14.31 -38.38 -6.80
N LYS A 4 -13.58 -39.52 -6.87
CA LYS A 4 -14.10 -40.85 -6.59
C LYS A 4 -13.90 -41.17 -5.12
N PHE A 5 -14.99 -41.33 -4.39
CA PHE A 5 -14.96 -41.91 -3.03
C PHE A 5 -14.80 -43.43 -3.13
N LYS A 6 -13.77 -43.94 -2.46
CA LYS A 6 -13.55 -45.38 -2.31
C LYS A 6 -14.37 -45.88 -1.14
N GLN A 7 -15.40 -46.65 -1.42
CA GLN A 7 -16.19 -47.34 -0.38
C GLN A 7 -15.35 -48.46 0.25
N SER A 8 -15.10 -48.36 1.53
CA SER A 8 -14.51 -49.43 2.34
C SER A 8 -15.65 -50.30 2.90
N ASN A 9 -15.65 -51.57 2.46
CA ASN A 9 -16.63 -52.56 2.96
C ASN A 9 -16.26 -52.99 4.39
N ILE A 10 -16.98 -52.47 5.38
CA ILE A 10 -16.91 -52.97 6.76
C ILE A 10 -17.86 -54.15 6.83
N LYS A 11 -17.31 -55.37 6.93
CA LYS A 11 -18.09 -56.59 7.24
C LYS A 11 -18.35 -56.64 8.75
N VAL A 12 -19.57 -56.34 9.15
CA VAL A 12 -20.03 -56.54 10.53
C VAL A 12 -20.50 -57.99 10.66
N ALA A 13 -19.79 -58.77 11.43
CA ALA A 13 -20.21 -60.11 11.81
C ALA A 13 -21.25 -60.01 12.94
N ILE A 14 -22.52 -60.35 12.66
CA ILE A 14 -23.58 -60.43 13.67
C ILE A 14 -23.57 -61.81 14.26
N ALA A 15 -23.10 -61.95 15.49
CA ALA A 15 -23.32 -63.17 16.31
C ALA A 15 -24.65 -63.02 17.03
N SER A 16 -25.63 -63.82 16.64
CA SER A 16 -26.96 -63.90 17.29
C SER A 16 -26.92 -64.74 18.55
N ALA A 17 -27.02 -64.10 19.73
CA ALA A 17 -27.40 -64.73 20.98
C ALA A 17 -28.76 -64.17 21.36
N ILE A 18 -29.80 -65.07 21.29
CA ILE A 18 -31.15 -64.75 21.71
C ILE A 18 -31.20 -64.91 23.21
N MET A 19 -31.23 -63.81 23.97
CA MET A 19 -31.72 -63.81 25.36
C MET A 19 -32.90 -62.82 25.42
N VAL A 20 -34.07 -63.41 25.76
CA VAL A 20 -35.30 -62.68 26.02
C VAL A 20 -35.14 -62.02 27.38
N GLY A 21 -34.64 -60.79 27.37
CA GLY A 21 -34.70 -59.86 28.49
C GLY A 21 -35.11 -58.53 27.91
N SER A 22 -36.09 -57.86 28.48
CA SER A 22 -36.53 -56.53 28.13
C SER A 22 -35.37 -55.53 28.37
N VAL A 23 -34.51 -55.42 27.39
CA VAL A 23 -33.43 -54.42 27.40
C VAL A 23 -34.02 -53.13 26.86
N SER A 24 -34.29 -52.20 27.77
CA SER A 24 -34.50 -50.80 27.37
C SER A 24 -33.19 -50.28 26.71
N PHE A 25 -33.16 -50.25 25.38
CA PHE A 25 -32.10 -49.58 24.67
C PHE A 25 -32.24 -48.06 24.89
N SER A 26 -31.56 -47.53 25.91
CA SER A 26 -31.27 -46.12 25.94
C SER A 26 -30.37 -45.87 24.76
N SER A 27 -30.88 -45.20 23.73
CA SER A 27 -30.07 -44.69 22.64
C SER A 27 -29.14 -43.62 23.22
N ALA A 28 -27.94 -44.03 23.64
CA ALA A 28 -26.91 -43.08 23.97
C ALA A 28 -26.55 -42.35 22.67
N GLY A 29 -27.06 -41.14 22.51
CA GLY A 29 -26.66 -40.25 21.41
C GLY A 29 -25.20 -39.88 21.62
N TYR A 30 -24.35 -40.34 20.73
CA TYR A 30 -22.97 -39.90 20.71
C TYR A 30 -22.89 -38.52 20.01
N ALA A 31 -22.57 -37.49 20.80
CA ALA A 31 -22.25 -36.20 20.25
C ALA A 31 -20.74 -36.16 19.90
N ALA A 32 -20.43 -35.88 18.66
CA ALA A 32 -19.06 -35.64 18.23
C ALA A 32 -18.89 -34.14 17.88
N THR A 33 -17.77 -33.56 18.27
CA THR A 33 -17.43 -32.18 17.94
C THR A 33 -16.52 -32.16 16.71
N LEU A 34 -16.89 -31.38 15.73
CA LEU A 34 -16.02 -31.02 14.59
C LEU A 34 -15.39 -29.67 14.90
N THR A 35 -14.07 -29.62 15.01
CA THR A 35 -13.34 -28.38 15.14
C THR A 35 -12.92 -27.93 13.74
N VAL A 36 -13.31 -26.70 13.36
CA VAL A 36 -12.90 -26.07 12.10
C VAL A 36 -12.00 -24.89 12.45
N ASN A 37 -10.78 -24.91 11.94
CA ASN A 37 -9.80 -23.86 12.15
C ASN A 37 -9.47 -23.22 10.80
N ALA A 38 -9.29 -21.88 10.80
CA ALA A 38 -8.72 -21.14 9.69
C ALA A 38 -7.63 -20.22 10.24
N VAL A 39 -6.52 -20.11 9.54
CA VAL A 39 -5.46 -19.16 9.83
C VAL A 39 -5.44 -18.13 8.69
N ILE A 40 -5.63 -16.86 9.05
CA ILE A 40 -5.56 -15.74 8.12
C ILE A 40 -4.24 -15.03 8.41
N GLY A 41 -3.32 -15.03 7.43
CA GLY A 41 -2.05 -14.33 7.51
C GLY A 41 -2.22 -12.83 7.21
N GLU A 42 -1.19 -12.06 7.54
CA GLU A 42 -1.09 -10.68 7.10
C GLU A 42 -0.96 -10.63 5.57
N ALA A 43 -1.65 -9.71 4.93
CA ALA A 43 -1.58 -9.48 3.50
C ALA A 43 -1.99 -8.04 3.18
N CYS A 44 -1.29 -7.42 2.24
CA CYS A 44 -1.55 -6.08 1.74
C CYS A 44 -1.45 -6.01 0.22
N VAL A 45 -2.32 -5.20 -0.37
CA VAL A 45 -2.26 -4.78 -1.77
C VAL A 45 -2.21 -3.25 -1.79
N ILE A 46 -1.38 -2.69 -2.65
CA ILE A 46 -1.31 -1.25 -2.89
C ILE A 46 -1.69 -0.94 -4.33
N ASP A 47 -2.50 0.10 -4.52
CA ASP A 47 -2.79 0.68 -5.83
C ASP A 47 -2.18 2.09 -5.89
N ALA A 48 -1.05 2.17 -6.57
CA ALA A 48 -0.32 3.40 -6.82
C ALA A 48 -0.39 3.84 -8.30
N SER A 49 -1.38 3.36 -9.05
CA SER A 49 -1.58 3.71 -10.47
C SER A 49 -1.99 5.18 -10.68
N THR A 50 -2.03 5.96 -9.62
CA THR A 50 -2.44 7.36 -9.62
C THR A 50 -1.38 8.27 -10.23
N THR A 51 -1.81 9.20 -11.07
CA THR A 51 -0.96 10.26 -11.60
C THR A 51 -1.15 11.54 -10.80
N MET A 52 -0.05 12.11 -10.26
CA MET A 52 -0.05 13.46 -9.72
C MET A 52 0.34 14.44 -10.82
N SER A 53 -0.59 15.26 -11.29
CA SER A 53 -0.37 16.20 -12.39
C SER A 53 -0.18 17.61 -11.87
N PHE A 54 1.01 18.17 -12.06
CA PHE A 54 1.32 19.58 -11.83
C PHE A 54 1.14 20.34 -13.14
N SER A 55 0.10 21.16 -13.23
CA SER A 55 -0.17 22.00 -14.40
C SER A 55 -0.02 23.48 -14.06
N GLY A 56 0.42 24.28 -15.01
CA GLY A 56 0.45 25.72 -14.89
C GLY A 56 1.63 26.31 -14.11
N TYR A 57 2.75 25.57 -13.95
CA TYR A 57 3.94 26.14 -13.35
C TYR A 57 4.49 27.28 -14.24
N ASN A 58 4.57 28.47 -13.67
CA ASN A 58 5.06 29.67 -14.37
C ASN A 58 6.03 30.42 -13.45
N ALA A 59 7.33 30.25 -13.70
CA ALA A 59 8.41 30.82 -12.90
C ALA A 59 8.60 32.34 -13.10
N THR A 60 7.93 32.95 -14.09
CA THR A 60 8.03 34.39 -14.34
C THR A 60 6.88 35.20 -13.75
N THR A 61 5.82 34.54 -13.33
CA THR A 61 4.62 35.19 -12.75
C THR A 61 4.24 34.53 -11.43
N THR A 62 3.27 33.62 -11.43
CA THR A 62 2.65 33.02 -10.22
C THR A 62 3.67 32.30 -9.33
N HIS A 63 4.67 31.66 -9.93
CA HIS A 63 5.70 30.89 -9.21
C HIS A 63 7.08 31.55 -9.31
N ALA A 64 7.12 32.88 -9.43
CA ALA A 64 8.36 33.64 -9.48
C ALA A 64 9.19 33.53 -8.19
N ALA A 65 10.51 33.68 -8.28
CA ALA A 65 11.40 33.60 -7.13
C ALA A 65 11.17 34.71 -6.08
N GLY A 66 10.64 35.86 -6.50
CA GLY A 66 10.48 37.05 -5.67
C GLY A 66 9.31 36.99 -4.67
N ASN A 67 9.11 38.11 -3.96
CA ASN A 67 7.99 38.30 -3.06
C ASN A 67 6.65 38.20 -3.83
N GLY A 68 5.74 37.41 -3.31
CA GLY A 68 4.43 37.15 -3.93
C GLY A 68 4.36 35.88 -4.79
N GLY A 69 5.47 35.28 -5.21
CA GLY A 69 5.46 33.97 -5.84
C GLY A 69 5.17 32.85 -4.82
N VAL A 70 4.44 31.82 -5.25
CA VAL A 70 4.05 30.68 -4.42
C VAL A 70 4.52 29.36 -5.03
N ASN A 71 4.70 28.34 -4.20
CA ASN A 71 4.95 26.99 -4.68
C ASN A 71 3.72 26.45 -5.43
N LEU A 72 3.94 25.60 -6.43
CA LEU A 72 2.85 24.86 -7.06
C LEU A 72 2.61 23.58 -6.26
N VAL A 73 1.42 23.43 -5.71
CA VAL A 73 1.06 22.30 -4.83
C VAL A 73 -0.07 21.47 -5.43
N LYS A 74 -0.03 20.16 -5.18
CA LYS A 74 -1.04 19.18 -5.57
C LYS A 74 -1.08 18.06 -4.56
N SER A 75 -2.20 17.31 -4.55
CA SER A 75 -2.31 16.06 -3.82
C SER A 75 -2.84 14.94 -4.71
N ALA A 76 -2.53 13.70 -4.32
CA ALA A 76 -3.06 12.49 -4.93
C ALA A 76 -3.28 11.44 -3.85
N ASN A 77 -4.19 10.51 -4.07
CA ASN A 77 -4.46 9.41 -3.16
C ASN A 77 -3.86 8.11 -3.69
N ILE A 78 -3.28 7.34 -2.78
CA ILE A 78 -2.81 5.99 -3.02
C ILE A 78 -3.74 5.06 -2.26
N GLY A 79 -4.38 4.13 -2.97
CA GLY A 79 -5.23 3.12 -2.39
C GLY A 79 -4.41 1.99 -1.75
N SER A 80 -4.82 1.50 -0.60
CA SER A 80 -4.29 0.29 0.01
C SER A 80 -5.41 -0.55 0.59
N LEU A 81 -5.25 -1.87 0.52
CA LEU A 81 -6.16 -2.85 1.13
C LEU A 81 -5.32 -3.91 1.82
N CYS A 82 -5.46 -4.01 3.12
CA CYS A 82 -4.80 -5.02 3.94
C CYS A 82 -5.80 -5.77 4.81
N ASN A 83 -5.46 -6.99 5.23
CA ASN A 83 -6.22 -7.68 6.27
C ASN A 83 -6.26 -6.84 7.55
N ALA A 84 -7.40 -6.85 8.24
CA ALA A 84 -7.58 -6.11 9.49
C ALA A 84 -6.51 -6.48 10.53
N GLY A 85 -5.95 -5.48 11.21
CA GLY A 85 -4.89 -5.64 12.19
C GLY A 85 -3.47 -5.67 11.61
N THR A 86 -3.31 -5.73 10.28
CA THR A 86 -2.00 -5.66 9.65
C THR A 86 -1.42 -4.25 9.82
N THR A 87 -0.19 -4.16 10.34
CA THR A 87 0.58 -2.91 10.34
C THR A 87 1.47 -2.89 9.12
N ALA A 88 1.24 -1.93 8.24
CA ALA A 88 1.97 -1.77 6.99
C ALA A 88 2.72 -0.45 6.94
N LEU A 89 3.90 -0.45 6.30
CA LEU A 89 4.69 0.75 6.03
C LEU A 89 4.68 1.03 4.53
N ILE A 90 4.10 2.15 4.14
CA ILE A 90 4.12 2.63 2.76
C ILE A 90 5.39 3.44 2.56
N ASN A 91 6.14 3.13 1.51
CA ASN A 91 7.41 3.76 1.16
C ASN A 91 7.36 4.34 -0.24
N MET A 92 8.06 5.45 -0.45
CA MET A 92 8.23 6.08 -1.76
C MET A 92 9.69 6.37 -2.01
N ASN A 93 10.23 5.86 -3.11
CA ASN A 93 11.61 6.11 -3.48
C ASN A 93 11.84 7.56 -3.98
N LYS A 94 13.08 7.86 -4.32
CA LYS A 94 13.50 9.17 -4.85
C LYS A 94 13.09 9.45 -6.29
N GLY A 95 12.47 8.49 -6.97
CA GLY A 95 12.14 8.57 -8.38
C GLY A 95 13.34 8.27 -9.29
N LEU A 96 13.08 8.25 -10.58
CA LEU A 96 14.11 7.96 -11.59
C LEU A 96 15.14 9.09 -11.72
N ASN A 97 14.75 10.31 -11.42
CA ASN A 97 15.59 11.50 -11.61
C ASN A 97 16.09 12.11 -10.29
N GLY A 98 15.72 11.52 -9.18
CA GLY A 98 16.01 12.04 -7.84
C GLY A 98 17.41 11.71 -7.32
N ALA A 99 17.77 12.35 -6.21
CA ALA A 99 19.02 12.15 -5.49
C ALA A 99 18.80 12.16 -3.97
N GLY A 100 19.87 11.98 -3.20
CA GLY A 100 19.84 12.01 -1.74
C GLY A 100 19.55 10.67 -1.10
N ALA A 101 19.41 10.68 0.23
CA ALA A 101 19.10 9.50 1.04
C ALA A 101 17.65 9.06 0.83
N ASP A 102 17.40 7.76 0.87
CA ASP A 102 16.06 7.22 0.63
C ASP A 102 15.03 7.63 1.70
N ALA A 103 15.46 7.90 2.93
CA ALA A 103 14.56 8.37 3.99
C ALA A 103 14.07 9.82 3.77
N ALA A 104 14.86 10.66 3.12
CA ALA A 104 14.53 12.06 2.81
C ALA A 104 15.05 12.43 1.41
N PRO A 105 14.45 11.89 0.36
CA PRO A 105 14.94 12.09 -1.01
C PRO A 105 14.69 13.51 -1.53
N THR A 106 15.55 13.94 -2.44
CA THR A 106 15.30 15.09 -3.31
C THR A 106 14.82 14.58 -4.66
N ARG A 107 13.63 14.96 -5.08
CA ARG A 107 13.00 14.49 -6.31
C ARG A 107 13.09 15.50 -7.42
N LYS A 108 13.18 15.02 -8.66
CA LYS A 108 13.31 15.86 -9.84
C LYS A 108 12.46 15.32 -10.98
N LEU A 109 11.75 16.20 -11.64
CA LEU A 109 11.11 15.93 -12.93
C LEU A 109 12.10 16.25 -14.05
N ALA A 110 12.15 15.42 -15.09
CA ALA A 110 12.96 15.63 -16.28
C ALA A 110 12.09 15.70 -17.53
N ILE A 111 12.56 16.43 -18.54
CA ILE A 111 11.94 16.44 -19.87
C ILE A 111 12.19 15.08 -20.54
N SER A 112 11.14 14.45 -21.02
CA SER A 112 11.25 13.19 -21.75
C SER A 112 12.12 13.36 -23.01
N GLY A 113 13.13 12.49 -23.16
CA GLY A 113 14.04 12.51 -24.29
C GLY A 113 15.13 13.58 -24.23
N ALA A 114 15.22 14.38 -23.15
CA ALA A 114 16.31 15.33 -22.98
C ALA A 114 17.62 14.62 -22.56
N ALA A 115 18.75 15.29 -22.78
CA ALA A 115 20.06 14.82 -22.33
C ALA A 115 20.09 14.68 -20.80
N ALA A 116 20.95 13.80 -20.29
CA ALA A 116 21.00 13.49 -18.84
C ALA A 116 21.35 14.69 -17.96
N ASP A 117 22.09 15.67 -18.50
CA ASP A 117 22.50 16.92 -17.87
C ASP A 117 21.52 18.08 -18.08
N ALA A 118 20.42 17.85 -18.83
CA ALA A 118 19.40 18.88 -19.05
C ALA A 118 18.82 19.39 -17.70
N PRO A 119 18.47 20.69 -17.63
CA PRO A 119 17.85 21.25 -16.44
C PRO A 119 16.61 20.47 -16.03
N LYS A 120 16.53 20.13 -14.74
CA LYS A 120 15.43 19.39 -14.14
C LYS A 120 14.63 20.28 -13.20
N LEU A 121 13.34 20.01 -13.09
CA LEU A 121 12.45 20.72 -12.20
C LEU A 121 12.40 19.99 -10.84
N ASN A 122 12.88 20.61 -9.78
CA ASN A 122 12.84 20.03 -8.44
C ASN A 122 11.38 20.00 -7.94
N TYR A 123 11.02 18.92 -7.28
CA TYR A 123 9.76 18.77 -6.55
C TYR A 123 9.99 17.87 -5.36
N ASN A 124 8.99 17.78 -4.47
CA ASN A 124 8.99 16.71 -3.47
C ASN A 124 7.58 16.25 -3.14
N LEU A 125 7.52 15.08 -2.49
CA LEU A 125 6.30 14.46 -1.98
C LEU A 125 6.36 14.46 -0.46
N TYR A 126 5.23 14.77 0.17
CA TYR A 126 5.13 14.96 1.61
C TYR A 126 3.99 14.13 2.19
N LYS A 127 4.11 13.80 3.47
CA LYS A 127 3.12 13.07 4.25
C LYS A 127 2.04 13.97 4.85
N ASP A 128 2.30 15.27 4.89
CA ASP A 128 1.46 16.30 5.50
C ASP A 128 1.11 17.43 4.53
N ASP A 129 -0.02 18.08 4.76
CA ASP A 129 -0.50 19.21 3.98
C ASP A 129 0.27 20.52 4.24
N GLY A 130 1.05 20.55 5.31
CA GLY A 130 1.99 21.64 5.61
C GLY A 130 3.30 21.56 4.82
N TYR A 131 3.54 20.48 4.07
CA TYR A 131 4.78 20.24 3.28
C TYR A 131 6.05 20.26 4.13
N ASN A 132 5.98 19.75 5.36
CA ASN A 132 7.11 19.72 6.29
C ASN A 132 7.85 18.38 6.27
N PHE A 133 7.13 17.27 6.07
CA PHE A 133 7.66 15.93 6.27
C PHE A 133 7.71 15.17 4.95
N VAL A 134 8.92 15.03 4.41
CA VAL A 134 9.16 14.36 3.12
C VAL A 134 8.82 12.88 3.22
N PHE A 135 8.09 12.39 2.22
CA PHE A 135 7.80 10.97 2.06
C PHE A 135 9.02 10.25 1.50
N GLY A 136 9.53 9.24 2.19
CA GLY A 136 10.72 8.50 1.82
C GLY A 136 10.58 6.99 2.00
N ILE A 137 11.69 6.30 2.28
CA ILE A 137 11.78 4.85 2.55
C ILE A 137 12.27 4.62 3.97
N GLY A 138 11.71 3.61 4.64
CA GLY A 138 12.10 3.21 6.00
C GLY A 138 11.55 4.12 7.08
N GLY A 139 12.24 4.17 8.21
CA GLY A 139 11.81 4.94 9.39
C GLY A 139 10.75 4.22 10.22
N SER A 140 10.27 4.89 11.28
CA SER A 140 9.26 4.37 12.20
C SER A 140 7.82 4.49 11.70
N GLY A 141 7.62 5.18 10.58
CA GLY A 141 6.31 5.33 9.91
C GLY A 141 5.42 6.44 10.45
N GLY A 142 5.86 7.22 11.43
CA GLY A 142 5.15 8.41 11.88
C GLY A 142 5.10 9.50 10.80
N VAL A 143 4.08 10.35 10.84
CA VAL A 143 3.98 11.48 9.88
C VAL A 143 5.18 12.40 10.02
N THR A 144 5.64 12.67 11.24
CA THR A 144 6.76 13.57 11.53
C THR A 144 8.14 12.92 11.39
N ASP A 145 8.20 11.60 11.21
CA ASP A 145 9.46 10.87 11.11
C ASP A 145 10.00 10.89 9.68
N ALA A 146 11.31 10.73 9.53
CA ALA A 146 11.90 10.52 8.20
C ALA A 146 11.46 9.15 7.63
N GLY A 147 11.24 9.09 6.31
CA GLY A 147 10.95 7.84 5.61
C GLY A 147 9.49 7.63 5.24
N GLY A 148 9.02 6.39 5.35
CA GLY A 148 7.67 5.97 4.97
C GLY A 148 6.58 6.43 5.93
N LEU A 149 5.35 6.02 5.64
CA LEU A 149 4.17 6.26 6.46
C LEU A 149 3.56 4.93 6.90
N SER A 150 3.36 4.76 8.21
CA SER A 150 2.71 3.58 8.77
C SER A 150 1.19 3.67 8.68
N LEU A 151 0.57 2.55 8.36
CA LEU A 151 -0.87 2.35 8.31
C LEU A 151 -1.22 1.12 9.15
N VAL A 152 -2.19 1.25 10.03
CA VAL A 152 -2.84 0.10 10.69
C VAL A 152 -4.15 -0.14 9.96
N ALA A 153 -4.25 -1.30 9.31
CA ALA A 153 -5.40 -1.63 8.48
C ALA A 153 -6.61 -2.08 9.32
N ASP A 154 -7.78 -1.66 8.90
CA ASP A 154 -9.07 -2.04 9.49
C ASP A 154 -9.83 -3.10 8.66
N GLY A 155 -9.20 -3.63 7.61
CA GLY A 155 -9.80 -4.57 6.67
C GLY A 155 -10.59 -3.92 5.54
N ASN A 156 -10.67 -2.60 5.51
CA ASN A 156 -11.28 -1.83 4.44
C ASN A 156 -10.22 -1.26 3.48
N SER A 157 -10.66 -0.78 2.32
CA SER A 157 -9.80 -0.01 1.44
C SER A 157 -9.52 1.36 2.07
N ASN A 158 -8.25 1.66 2.27
CA ASN A 158 -7.78 2.91 2.83
C ASN A 158 -7.07 3.75 1.76
N ASN A 159 -7.24 5.06 1.83
CA ASN A 159 -6.54 6.00 0.98
C ASN A 159 -5.49 6.77 1.79
N VAL A 160 -4.27 6.74 1.31
CA VAL A 160 -3.19 7.59 1.82
C VAL A 160 -3.05 8.80 0.90
N THR A 161 -3.27 9.98 1.44
CA THR A 161 -3.07 11.23 0.69
C THR A 161 -1.58 11.58 0.68
N VAL A 162 -1.08 11.81 -0.52
CA VAL A 162 0.29 12.28 -0.78
C VAL A 162 0.22 13.72 -1.26
N TYR A 163 1.00 14.58 -0.66
CA TYR A 163 1.06 15.99 -1.00
C TYR A 163 2.31 16.27 -1.80
N GLY A 164 2.17 16.92 -2.94
CA GLY A 164 3.28 17.25 -3.84
C GLY A 164 3.50 18.76 -3.92
N SER A 165 4.76 19.18 -3.96
CA SER A 165 5.12 20.58 -4.08
C SER A 165 6.29 20.78 -5.05
N ILE A 166 6.12 21.70 -5.99
CA ILE A 166 7.18 22.25 -6.83
C ILE A 166 7.55 23.62 -6.26
N PRO A 167 8.77 23.81 -5.77
CA PRO A 167 9.23 25.11 -5.28
C PRO A 167 9.16 26.19 -6.35
N LYS A 168 8.82 27.39 -5.94
CA LYS A 168 8.85 28.58 -6.79
C LYS A 168 10.25 28.92 -7.27
N GLY A 169 10.35 29.73 -8.33
CA GLY A 169 11.59 30.35 -8.79
C GLY A 169 12.50 29.47 -9.64
N GLN A 170 12.03 28.32 -10.10
CA GLN A 170 12.83 27.44 -10.94
C GLN A 170 12.66 27.81 -12.41
N LEU A 171 13.64 28.49 -12.96
CA LEU A 171 13.70 28.85 -14.39
C LEU A 171 14.27 27.65 -15.17
N VAL A 172 13.39 26.88 -15.78
CA VAL A 172 13.72 25.70 -16.60
C VAL A 172 13.09 25.86 -17.99
N PRO A 173 13.61 25.18 -19.04
CA PRO A 173 13.03 25.21 -20.38
C PRO A 173 11.55 24.82 -20.39
N THR A 174 10.79 25.33 -21.35
CA THR A 174 9.41 24.89 -21.57
C THR A 174 9.37 23.44 -22.04
N GLY A 175 8.39 22.67 -21.58
CA GLY A 175 8.25 21.27 -21.97
C GLY A 175 7.39 20.48 -20.99
N THR A 176 7.21 19.18 -21.28
CA THR A 176 6.57 18.24 -20.40
C THR A 176 7.61 17.54 -19.53
N TYR A 177 7.49 17.72 -18.23
CA TYR A 177 8.39 17.16 -17.23
C TYR A 177 7.74 15.95 -16.57
N THR A 178 8.46 14.84 -16.46
CA THR A 178 7.96 13.61 -15.85
C THR A 178 8.97 13.03 -14.87
N ASP A 179 8.46 12.27 -13.90
CA ASP A 179 9.22 11.36 -13.05
C ASP A 179 8.38 10.13 -12.75
N THR A 180 9.01 9.05 -12.34
CA THR A 180 8.33 7.83 -11.92
C THR A 180 8.79 7.47 -10.52
N ILE A 181 7.84 7.37 -9.59
CA ILE A 181 8.05 6.99 -8.20
C ILE A 181 7.61 5.54 -8.00
N ASN A 182 8.49 4.71 -7.45
CA ASN A 182 8.09 3.40 -6.97
C ASN A 182 7.52 3.54 -5.57
N VAL A 183 6.28 3.09 -5.41
CA VAL A 183 5.58 2.97 -4.14
C VAL A 183 5.61 1.52 -3.73
N THR A 184 6.04 1.23 -2.51
CA THR A 184 6.09 -0.13 -1.95
C THR A 184 5.39 -0.16 -0.61
N ILE A 185 4.81 -1.32 -0.27
CA ILE A 185 4.22 -1.59 1.04
C ILE A 185 4.96 -2.76 1.66
N THR A 186 5.36 -2.63 2.91
CA THR A 186 5.97 -3.68 3.73
C THR A 186 5.12 -3.91 4.98
N TYR A 187 4.91 -5.19 5.36
CA TYR A 187 4.06 -5.62 6.47
C TYR A 187 4.62 -6.89 7.12
#